data_ff453040465c3a1084a54a30ec71f76f
#
_entry.id   ff453040465c3a1084a54a30ec71f76f
#
_cell.length_a   1.000
_cell.length_b   1.000
_cell.length_c   1.000
_cell.angle_alpha   90.00
_cell.angle_beta   90.00
_cell.angle_gamma   90.00
#
_symmetry.space_group_name_H-M   'P 1'
#
loop_
_entity.id
_entity.type
_entity.pdbx_description
1 polymer ?
#
loop_
_entity_poly.entity_id
_entity_poly.type
_entity_poly.pdbx_seq_one_letter_code
_entity_poly.pdbx_strand_id
1 'polypeptide(L)'
;MRALIIDDSAVMRKVIERALRQAGLELTEVLQASNGEEALQTLRDDGGKPHPLALILSDINMPIMDGLQFLEQRRDEKLAVGVPVVMITTEGSEPLVLRAISAGAQGYICKPFTAEQVKARVMPLLSVA
;
A
#
# COMPACT_ATOMS: atom_id res chain seq x y z
N MET A 1 15.05 0.01 0.14
CA MET A 1 13.87 0.81 0.50
C MET A 1 12.96 0.02 1.42
N ARG A 2 12.08 0.70 2.14
CA ARG A 2 11.14 0.09 3.08
C ARG A 2 9.73 0.21 2.53
N ALA A 3 8.91 -0.83 2.71
CA ALA A 3 7.52 -0.85 2.24
C ALA A 3 6.59 -1.40 3.32
N LEU A 4 5.34 -0.96 3.30
CA LEU A 4 4.27 -1.51 4.15
C LEU A 4 3.26 -2.20 3.25
N ILE A 5 2.96 -3.47 3.54
CA ILE A 5 1.98 -4.27 2.81
C ILE A 5 0.81 -4.58 3.73
N ILE A 6 -0.38 -4.20 3.32
CA ILE A 6 -1.61 -4.33 4.10
C ILE A 6 -2.59 -5.24 3.37
N ASP A 7 -2.86 -6.40 3.93
CA ASP A 7 -3.80 -7.37 3.38
C ASP A 7 -4.14 -8.36 4.50
N ASP A 8 -5.39 -8.79 4.61
CA ASP A 8 -5.80 -9.71 5.65
C ASP A 8 -5.29 -11.14 5.43
N SER A 9 -4.79 -11.44 4.23
CA SER A 9 -4.21 -12.74 3.89
C SER A 9 -2.67 -12.71 4.01
N ALA A 10 -2.12 -13.48 4.93
CA ALA A 10 -0.67 -13.60 5.06
C ALA A 10 -0.01 -14.15 3.79
N VAL A 11 -0.69 -15.05 3.10
CA VAL A 11 -0.20 -15.61 1.82
C VAL A 11 -0.15 -14.50 0.77
N MET A 12 -1.20 -13.70 0.68
CA MET A 12 -1.25 -12.60 -0.28
C MET A 12 -0.17 -11.57 0.00
N ARG A 13 0.11 -11.26 1.27
CA ARG A 13 1.21 -10.34 1.59
C ARG A 13 2.55 -10.85 1.06
N LYS A 14 2.80 -12.16 1.13
CA LYS A 14 4.01 -12.76 0.55
C LYS A 14 4.02 -12.70 -0.96
N VAL A 15 2.87 -12.91 -1.59
CA VAL A 15 2.73 -12.82 -3.06
C VAL A 15 3.05 -11.39 -3.52
N ILE A 16 2.53 -10.39 -2.83
CA ILE A 16 2.78 -8.98 -3.14
C ILE A 16 4.27 -8.66 -2.97
N GLU A 17 4.87 -9.08 -1.86
CA GLU A 17 6.30 -8.83 -1.62
C GLU A 17 7.15 -9.45 -2.74
N ARG A 18 6.85 -10.69 -3.12
CA ARG A 18 7.57 -11.36 -4.22
C ARG A 18 7.43 -10.59 -5.53
N ALA A 19 6.22 -10.12 -5.84
CA ALA A 19 5.97 -9.35 -7.05
C ALA A 19 6.78 -8.05 -7.06
N LEU A 20 6.88 -7.37 -5.92
CA LEU A 20 7.69 -6.16 -5.80
C LEU A 20 9.17 -6.46 -6.06
N ARG A 21 9.70 -7.52 -5.49
CA ARG A 21 11.09 -7.91 -5.71
C ARG A 21 11.34 -8.32 -7.16
N GLN A 22 10.41 -9.03 -7.77
CA GLN A 22 10.50 -9.40 -9.19
C GLN A 22 10.41 -8.18 -10.10
N ALA A 23 9.71 -7.14 -9.66
CA ALA A 23 9.62 -5.86 -10.38
C ALA A 23 10.92 -5.05 -10.31
N GLY A 24 11.87 -5.47 -9.48
CA GLY A 24 13.16 -4.83 -9.36
C GLY A 24 13.35 -3.95 -8.13
N LEU A 25 12.40 -3.95 -7.20
CA LEU A 25 12.53 -3.17 -5.98
C LEU A 25 13.48 -3.85 -5.00
N GLU A 26 14.46 -3.10 -4.51
CA GLU A 26 15.39 -3.57 -3.48
C GLU A 26 14.82 -3.24 -2.10
N LEU A 27 14.01 -4.18 -1.59
CA LEU A 27 13.37 -4.01 -0.28
C LEU A 27 14.33 -4.41 0.83
N THR A 28 14.63 -3.47 1.71
CA THR A 28 15.47 -3.71 2.89
C THR A 28 14.64 -4.10 4.10
N GLU A 29 13.39 -3.62 4.18
CA GLU A 29 12.45 -3.98 5.23
C GLU A 29 11.03 -3.95 4.68
N VAL A 30 10.25 -4.97 5.02
CA VAL A 30 8.84 -5.03 4.67
C VAL A 30 8.04 -5.11 5.97
N LEU A 31 7.24 -4.08 6.22
CA LEU A 31 6.29 -4.06 7.33
C LEU A 31 4.97 -4.66 6.82
N GLN A 32 4.24 -5.32 7.70
CA GLN A 32 2.99 -5.97 7.36
C GLN A 32 1.88 -5.60 8.32
N ALA A 33 0.66 -5.51 7.81
CA ALA A 33 -0.54 -5.31 8.60
C ALA A 33 -1.68 -6.12 7.98
N SER A 34 -2.59 -6.61 8.81
CA SER A 34 -3.70 -7.45 8.36
C SER A 34 -5.01 -6.68 8.19
N ASN A 35 -5.04 -5.43 8.57
CA ASN A 35 -6.20 -4.55 8.40
C ASN A 35 -5.76 -3.08 8.53
N GLY A 36 -6.70 -2.17 8.28
CA GLY A 36 -6.40 -0.74 8.30
C GLY A 36 -6.02 -0.21 9.67
N GLU A 37 -6.59 -0.76 10.73
CA GLU A 37 -6.28 -0.33 12.10
C GLU A 37 -4.85 -0.68 12.48
N GLU A 38 -4.42 -1.92 12.20
CA GLU A 38 -3.03 -2.33 12.40
C GLU A 38 -2.07 -1.49 11.57
N ALA A 39 -2.47 -1.16 10.33
CA ALA A 39 -1.66 -0.33 9.45
C ALA A 39 -1.47 1.07 10.03
N LEU A 40 -2.53 1.68 10.55
CA LEU A 40 -2.42 2.99 11.20
C LEU A 40 -1.48 2.94 12.40
N GLN A 41 -1.60 1.90 13.23
CA GLN A 41 -0.73 1.75 14.38
C GLN A 41 0.73 1.56 13.95
N THR A 42 0.96 0.78 12.90
CA THR A 42 2.30 0.60 12.31
C THR A 42 2.88 1.94 11.88
N LEU A 43 2.09 2.78 11.21
CA LEU A 43 2.56 4.09 10.77
C LEU A 43 2.86 5.03 11.95
N ARG A 44 2.05 4.99 12.99
CA ARG A 44 2.28 5.79 14.20
C ARG A 44 3.58 5.37 14.88
N ASP A 45 3.81 4.06 14.99
CA ASP A 45 5.02 3.52 15.63
C ASP A 45 6.27 3.75 14.78
N ASP A 46 6.12 3.81 13.47
CA ASP A 46 7.23 4.00 12.53
C ASP A 46 7.65 5.48 12.41
N GLY A 47 6.82 6.40 12.89
CA GLY A 47 7.13 7.82 12.84
C GLY A 47 8.42 8.16 13.55
N GLY A 48 9.29 8.91 12.91
CA GLY A 48 10.57 9.31 13.48
C GLY A 48 11.73 8.36 13.21
N LYS A 49 11.51 7.25 12.51
CA LYS A 49 12.62 6.39 12.10
C LYS A 49 13.49 7.09 11.05
N PRO A 50 14.81 6.83 11.04
CA PRO A 50 15.73 7.55 10.16
C PRO A 50 15.53 7.25 8.67
N HIS A 51 14.95 6.09 8.35
CA HIS A 51 14.67 5.72 6.96
C HIS A 51 13.16 5.61 6.78
N PRO A 52 12.52 6.57 6.10
CA PRO A 52 11.07 6.56 5.93
C PRO A 52 10.61 5.43 4.99
N LEU A 53 9.34 5.11 5.07
CA LEU A 53 8.72 4.21 4.10
C LEU A 53 8.75 4.85 2.71
N ALA A 54 9.00 4.02 1.70
CA ALA A 54 9.01 4.46 0.31
C ALA A 54 7.69 4.15 -0.40
N LEU A 55 6.93 3.19 0.11
CA LEU A 55 5.73 2.69 -0.57
C LEU A 55 4.79 2.00 0.41
N ILE A 56 3.48 2.19 0.21
CA ILE A 56 2.43 1.48 0.93
C ILE A 56 1.53 0.80 -0.10
N LEU A 57 1.26 -0.50 0.10
CA LEU A 57 0.31 -1.24 -0.72
C LEU A 57 -0.78 -1.77 0.18
N SER A 58 -2.05 -1.60 -0.22
CA SER A 58 -3.19 -1.98 0.62
C SER A 58 -4.30 -2.60 -0.20
N ASP A 59 -4.88 -3.67 0.32
CA ASP A 59 -6.17 -4.16 -0.15
C ASP A 59 -7.27 -3.18 0.31
N ILE A 60 -8.45 -3.30 -0.29
CA ILE A 60 -9.64 -2.55 0.12
C ILE A 60 -10.44 -3.34 1.14
N ASN A 61 -10.81 -4.57 0.81
CA ASN A 61 -11.70 -5.38 1.66
C ASN A 61 -10.93 -6.11 2.74
N MET A 62 -11.00 -5.59 3.97
CA MET A 62 -10.37 -6.18 5.13
C MET A 62 -11.30 -6.04 6.34
N PRO A 63 -11.21 -6.95 7.33
CA PRO A 63 -12.02 -6.83 8.54
C PRO A 63 -11.54 -5.66 9.41
N ILE A 64 -12.37 -5.24 10.35
CA ILE A 64 -12.11 -4.19 11.35
C ILE A 64 -12.06 -2.81 10.73
N MET A 65 -11.10 -2.55 9.84
CA MET A 65 -11.00 -1.29 9.08
C MET A 65 -10.52 -1.62 7.68
N ASP A 66 -11.30 -1.24 6.67
CA ASP A 66 -10.95 -1.49 5.27
C ASP A 66 -9.91 -0.49 4.74
N GLY A 67 -9.46 -0.73 3.50
CA GLY A 67 -8.41 0.10 2.91
C GLY A 67 -8.82 1.53 2.62
N LEU A 68 -10.10 1.78 2.34
CA LEU A 68 -10.59 3.14 2.09
C LEU A 68 -10.64 3.93 3.39
N GLN A 69 -11.13 3.31 4.46
CA GLN A 69 -11.15 3.91 5.79
C GLN A 69 -9.72 4.20 6.27
N PHE A 70 -8.80 3.27 6.01
CA PHE A 70 -7.38 3.47 6.31
C PHE A 70 -6.83 4.71 5.60
N LEU A 71 -7.09 4.84 4.31
CA LEU A 71 -6.63 6.00 3.53
C LEU A 71 -7.15 7.31 4.11
N GLU A 72 -8.45 7.35 4.41
CA GLU A 72 -9.08 8.55 4.94
C GLU A 72 -8.53 8.92 6.31
N GLN A 73 -8.38 7.94 7.21
CA GLN A 73 -7.85 8.16 8.55
C GLN A 73 -6.36 8.55 8.52
N ARG A 74 -5.56 7.90 7.67
CA ARG A 74 -4.16 8.24 7.47
C ARG A 74 -4.00 9.69 7.03
N ARG A 75 -4.84 10.13 6.08
CA ARG A 75 -4.84 11.51 5.59
C ARG A 75 -5.16 12.48 6.71
N ASP A 76 -6.20 12.18 7.49
CA ASP A 76 -6.66 13.07 8.57
C ASP A 76 -5.64 13.17 9.70
N GLU A 77 -4.94 12.07 10.01
CA GLU A 77 -3.88 12.06 11.02
C GLU A 77 -2.53 12.52 10.46
N LYS A 78 -2.42 12.75 9.17
CA LYS A 78 -1.17 13.16 8.49
C LYS A 78 -0.03 12.17 8.73
N LEU A 79 -0.33 10.88 8.64
CA LEU A 79 0.66 9.81 8.78
C LEU A 79 1.31 9.50 7.43
N ALA A 80 2.63 9.27 7.43
CA ALA A 80 3.40 8.93 6.24
C ALA A 80 3.12 9.90 5.06
N VAL A 81 3.12 11.19 5.35
CA VAL A 81 2.86 12.23 4.35
C VAL A 81 3.91 12.13 3.24
N GLY A 82 3.43 12.16 1.97
CA GLY A 82 4.30 12.05 0.81
C GLY A 82 4.66 10.64 0.39
N VAL A 83 4.32 9.63 1.20
CA VAL A 83 4.56 8.23 0.82
C VAL A 83 3.46 7.77 -0.12
N PRO A 84 3.78 7.27 -1.32
CA PRO A 84 2.76 6.80 -2.26
C PRO A 84 2.04 5.56 -1.74
N VAL A 85 0.73 5.51 -1.98
CA VAL A 85 -0.12 4.38 -1.64
C VAL A 85 -0.72 3.82 -2.91
N VAL A 86 -0.55 2.51 -3.11
CA VAL A 86 -1.14 1.78 -4.24
C VAL A 86 -2.13 0.76 -3.69
N MET A 87 -3.36 0.81 -4.18
CA MET A 87 -4.38 -0.17 -3.80
C MET A 87 -4.23 -1.42 -4.64
N ILE A 88 -4.30 -2.60 -4.01
CA ILE A 88 -4.26 -3.90 -4.71
C ILE A 88 -5.49 -4.69 -4.26
N THR A 89 -6.45 -4.89 -5.14
CA THR A 89 -7.75 -5.46 -4.75
C THR A 89 -8.44 -6.19 -5.88
N THR A 90 -9.40 -7.04 -5.53
CA THR A 90 -10.31 -7.66 -6.49
C THR A 90 -11.45 -6.69 -6.88
N GLU A 91 -11.62 -5.61 -6.13
CA GLU A 91 -12.69 -4.63 -6.33
C GLU A 91 -12.24 -3.50 -7.25
N GLY A 92 -12.43 -3.67 -8.57
CA GLY A 92 -11.98 -2.71 -9.56
C GLY A 92 -13.05 -1.77 -10.08
N SER A 93 -14.18 -1.59 -9.39
CA SER A 93 -15.24 -0.71 -9.86
C SER A 93 -14.81 0.75 -9.87
N GLU A 94 -15.28 1.50 -10.86
CA GLU A 94 -14.94 2.91 -11.02
C GLU A 94 -15.25 3.76 -9.77
N PRO A 95 -16.41 3.61 -9.10
CA PRO A 95 -16.68 4.39 -7.88
C PRO A 95 -15.65 4.13 -6.77
N LEU A 96 -15.18 2.90 -6.61
CA LEU A 96 -14.17 2.57 -5.59
C LEU A 96 -12.81 3.14 -5.97
N VAL A 97 -12.45 3.07 -7.24
CA VAL A 97 -11.19 3.66 -7.74
C VAL A 97 -11.17 5.16 -7.48
N LEU A 98 -12.24 5.85 -7.85
CA LEU A 98 -12.36 7.30 -7.64
C LEU A 98 -12.30 7.66 -6.16
N ARG A 99 -12.97 6.89 -5.31
CA ARG A 99 -12.95 7.11 -3.86
C ARG A 99 -11.54 6.94 -3.28
N ALA A 100 -10.82 5.91 -3.73
CA ALA A 100 -9.45 5.66 -3.30
C ALA A 100 -8.52 6.81 -3.70
N ILE A 101 -8.62 7.27 -4.94
CA ILE A 101 -7.82 8.39 -5.44
C ILE A 101 -8.13 9.66 -4.63
N SER A 102 -9.42 9.93 -4.39
CA SER A 102 -9.83 11.10 -3.60
C SER A 102 -9.30 11.04 -2.16
N ALA A 103 -9.12 9.83 -1.62
CA ALA A 103 -8.59 9.64 -0.28
C ALA A 103 -7.06 9.62 -0.24
N GLY A 104 -6.37 9.76 -1.38
CA GLY A 104 -4.92 9.91 -1.45
C GLY A 104 -4.15 8.75 -2.08
N ALA A 105 -4.82 7.75 -2.64
CA ALA A 105 -4.12 6.68 -3.36
C ALA A 105 -3.58 7.22 -4.69
N GLN A 106 -2.35 6.83 -5.03
CA GLN A 106 -1.70 7.23 -6.28
C GLN A 106 -1.70 6.14 -7.34
N GLY A 107 -2.14 4.94 -7.00
CA GLY A 107 -2.20 3.84 -7.95
C GLY A 107 -3.24 2.80 -7.56
N TYR A 108 -3.59 1.96 -8.52
CA TYR A 108 -4.61 0.95 -8.35
C TYR A 108 -4.27 -0.27 -9.20
N ILE A 109 -4.23 -1.43 -8.58
CA ILE A 109 -3.91 -2.70 -9.25
C ILE A 109 -5.01 -3.70 -8.92
N CYS A 110 -5.54 -4.39 -9.94
CA CYS A 110 -6.55 -5.42 -9.75
C CYS A 110 -5.90 -6.79 -9.58
N LYS A 111 -6.42 -7.58 -8.67
CA LYS A 111 -6.06 -9.00 -8.52
C LYS A 111 -6.87 -9.84 -9.51
N PRO A 112 -6.29 -10.87 -10.14
CA PRO A 112 -4.89 -11.26 -10.07
C PRO A 112 -4.00 -10.31 -10.87
N PHE A 113 -2.74 -10.19 -10.48
CA PHE A 113 -1.78 -9.29 -11.10
C PHE A 113 -0.47 -10.01 -11.45
N THR A 114 0.31 -9.41 -12.36
CA THR A 114 1.66 -9.88 -12.69
C THR A 114 2.70 -8.93 -12.10
N ALA A 115 3.94 -9.39 -12.00
CA ALA A 115 5.05 -8.53 -11.57
C ALA A 115 5.22 -7.34 -12.53
N GLU A 116 4.95 -7.53 -13.81
CA GLU A 116 5.02 -6.45 -14.81
C GLU A 116 3.98 -5.36 -14.56
N GLN A 117 2.77 -5.75 -14.19
CA GLN A 117 1.71 -4.80 -13.83
C GLN A 117 2.08 -4.01 -12.58
N VAL A 118 2.64 -4.69 -11.57
CA VAL A 118 3.13 -4.04 -10.35
C VAL A 118 4.23 -3.05 -10.70
N LYS A 119 5.20 -3.46 -11.52
CA LYS A 119 6.29 -2.59 -11.97
C LYS A 119 5.75 -1.35 -12.67
N ALA A 120 4.80 -1.53 -13.59
CA ALA A 120 4.24 -0.42 -14.38
C ALA A 120 3.53 0.61 -13.50
N ARG A 121 2.91 0.18 -12.41
CA ARG A 121 2.16 1.08 -11.51
C ARG A 121 3.04 1.67 -10.40
N VAL A 122 4.01 0.94 -9.93
CA VAL A 122 4.81 1.31 -8.76
C VAL A 122 6.05 2.11 -9.12
N MET A 123 6.79 1.69 -10.15
CA MET A 123 8.07 2.32 -10.48
C MET A 123 7.97 3.81 -10.80
N PRO A 124 6.95 4.29 -11.54
CA PRO A 124 6.81 5.74 -11.77
C PRO A 124 6.65 6.56 -10.49
N LEU A 125 6.07 5.97 -9.44
CA LEU A 125 5.86 6.66 -8.16
C LEU A 125 7.16 6.77 -7.37
N LEU A 126 8.09 5.85 -7.57
CA LEU A 126 9.37 5.79 -6.85
C LEU A 126 10.49 6.53 -7.56
N SER A 127 10.35 6.80 -8.84
CA SER A 127 11.39 7.46 -9.65
C SER A 127 11.33 8.98 -9.58
N VAL A 128 10.40 9.53 -8.82
CA VAL A 128 10.31 10.98 -8.61
C VAL A 128 11.40 11.38 -7.62
N ALA A 129 12.37 12.07 -8.10
CA ALA A 129 13.47 12.54 -7.27
C ALA A 129 13.06 13.77 -6.47
#